data_d6616bdc0b69e2fb2f533e8ef6b50afe
#
_entry.id   d6616bdc0b69e2fb2f533e8ef6b50afe
#
_cell.length_a   1.000
_cell.length_b   1.000
_cell.length_c   1.000
_cell.angle_alpha   90.00
_cell.angle_beta   90.00
_cell.angle_gamma   90.00
#
_symmetry.space_group_name_H-M   'P 1'
#
loop_
_entity.id
_entity.type
_entity.pdbx_description
1 polymer ?
#
loop_
_entity_poly.entity_id
_entity_poly.type
_entity_poly.pdbx_seq_one_letter_code
_entity_poly.pdbx_strand_id
1 'polypeptide(L)'
;ENMPLYYTYKGSDLDSLHIALEQYAVSDSYDKHLEYLKRFPYRNLFKEYDAKVITSEYLIENIEYSFKVWRETPWGKYVSFDNFCEFILPYRIKDEPLTHWKKDFYHRFKPVLDSLYQGTDVVEATSCLSNYATSLHWKYQNELTGPHLSAQLLLELQLGDCTSIADFGCYMLRSVGIPAGIDTYLWSPVSHVAHVWNVV
;
A
#
# COMPACT_ATOMS: atom_id res chain seq x y z
N GLU A 1 13.67 -10.54 19.25
CA GLU A 1 12.95 -11.46 18.39
C GLU A 1 11.77 -10.70 17.84
N ASN A 2 11.91 -10.35 16.57
CA ASN A 2 11.03 -9.35 15.95
C ASN A 2 9.79 -10.05 15.39
N MET A 3 8.72 -10.15 16.20
CA MET A 3 7.41 -10.52 15.65
C MET A 3 6.86 -9.32 14.86
N PRO A 4 6.31 -9.55 13.65
CA PRO A 4 5.64 -8.51 12.90
C PRO A 4 4.53 -7.86 13.73
N LEU A 5 4.43 -6.56 13.63
CA LEU A 5 3.48 -5.76 14.40
C LEU A 5 3.12 -4.49 13.61
N TYR A 6 2.02 -3.85 14.01
CA TYR A 6 1.64 -2.54 13.51
C TYR A 6 1.12 -1.64 14.63
N TYR A 7 1.02 -0.36 14.35
CA TYR A 7 0.43 0.62 15.24
C TYR A 7 -0.92 1.08 14.68
N THR A 8 -1.91 1.19 15.55
CA THR A 8 -3.26 1.62 15.16
C THR A 8 -3.93 2.38 16.30
N TYR A 9 -4.97 3.12 15.97
CA TYR A 9 -5.92 3.64 16.95
C TYR A 9 -7.04 2.62 17.17
N LYS A 10 -7.80 2.76 18.25
CA LYS A 10 -8.94 1.90 18.57
C LYS A 10 -10.15 2.72 19.00
N GLY A 11 -11.35 2.15 18.79
CA GLY A 11 -12.60 2.77 19.19
C GLY A 11 -12.79 4.15 18.58
N SER A 12 -13.28 5.09 19.36
CA SER A 12 -13.60 6.44 18.90
C SER A 12 -12.41 7.23 18.33
N ASP A 13 -11.19 6.91 18.71
CA ASP A 13 -10.00 7.56 18.14
C ASP A 13 -9.75 7.08 16.70
N LEU A 14 -9.98 5.79 16.41
CA LEU A 14 -9.90 5.25 15.04
C LEU A 14 -11.00 5.84 14.15
N ASP A 15 -12.24 5.89 14.64
CA ASP A 15 -13.36 6.48 13.92
C ASP A 15 -13.11 7.96 13.63
N SER A 16 -12.58 8.69 14.61
CA SER A 16 -12.23 10.10 14.46
C SER A 16 -11.12 10.33 13.45
N LEU A 17 -10.12 9.44 13.40
CA LEU A 17 -9.05 9.47 12.39
C LEU A 17 -9.62 9.25 10.99
N HIS A 18 -10.47 8.24 10.80
CA HIS A 18 -11.10 7.96 9.51
C HIS A 18 -11.91 9.16 9.01
N ILE A 19 -12.78 9.72 9.85
CA ILE A 19 -13.57 10.90 9.52
C ILE A 19 -12.66 12.10 9.15
N ALA A 20 -11.57 12.31 9.90
CA ALA A 20 -10.65 13.40 9.61
C ALA A 20 -9.92 13.22 8.28
N LEU A 21 -9.49 11.98 7.96
CA LEU A 21 -8.85 11.66 6.69
C LEU A 21 -9.82 11.82 5.51
N GLU A 22 -11.06 11.35 5.63
CA GLU A 22 -12.09 11.51 4.62
C GLU A 22 -12.38 13.00 4.35
N GLN A 23 -12.57 13.79 5.41
CA GLN A 23 -12.80 15.23 5.29
C GLN A 23 -11.61 15.93 4.64
N TYR A 24 -10.39 15.52 4.99
CA TYR A 24 -9.18 16.05 4.38
C TYR A 24 -9.08 15.69 2.90
N ALA A 25 -9.39 14.44 2.53
CA ALA A 25 -9.31 13.96 1.15
C ALA A 25 -10.20 14.77 0.19
N VAL A 26 -11.40 15.18 0.64
CA VAL A 26 -12.38 15.91 -0.17
C VAL A 26 -12.32 17.44 0.00
N SER A 27 -11.54 17.95 0.93
CA SER A 27 -11.52 19.37 1.28
C SER A 27 -10.63 20.18 0.35
N ASP A 28 -11.13 21.30 -0.15
CA ASP A 28 -10.32 22.35 -0.77
C ASP A 28 -9.64 23.26 0.26
N SER A 29 -10.06 23.17 1.53
CA SER A 29 -9.50 23.94 2.65
C SER A 29 -8.36 23.17 3.31
N TYR A 30 -7.18 23.31 2.78
CA TYR A 30 -5.95 22.64 3.14
C TYR A 30 -5.58 22.73 4.63
N ASP A 31 -5.68 23.93 5.22
CA ASP A 31 -5.01 24.19 6.50
C ASP A 31 -5.69 23.62 7.74
N LYS A 32 -7.00 23.63 7.82
CA LYS A 32 -7.71 23.24 9.06
C LYS A 32 -7.65 21.75 9.35
N HIS A 33 -7.84 20.92 8.32
CA HIS A 33 -7.85 19.47 8.50
C HIS A 33 -6.43 18.92 8.70
N LEU A 34 -5.43 19.52 8.05
CA LEU A 34 -4.03 19.19 8.26
C LEU A 34 -3.59 19.48 9.69
N GLU A 35 -3.96 20.64 10.23
CA GLU A 35 -3.69 21.02 11.62
C GLU A 35 -4.32 20.03 12.61
N TYR A 36 -5.52 19.51 12.32
CA TYR A 36 -6.14 18.49 13.13
C TYR A 36 -5.37 17.17 13.07
N LEU A 37 -4.99 16.71 11.88
CA LEU A 37 -4.24 15.46 11.68
C LEU A 37 -2.85 15.54 12.35
N LYS A 38 -2.15 16.67 12.25
CA LYS A 38 -0.87 16.90 12.95
C LYS A 38 -0.99 16.82 14.46
N ARG A 39 -2.14 17.15 15.01
CA ARG A 39 -2.42 17.13 16.46
C ARG A 39 -3.05 15.82 16.92
N PHE A 40 -3.32 14.88 16.01
CA PHE A 40 -3.94 13.61 16.38
C PHE A 40 -3.07 12.89 17.43
N PRO A 41 -3.67 12.42 18.54
CA PRO A 41 -2.87 12.08 19.73
C PRO A 41 -2.11 10.75 19.57
N TYR A 42 -0.87 10.80 19.15
CA TYR A 42 0.02 9.63 19.08
C TYR A 42 0.08 8.79 20.36
N ARG A 43 -0.17 9.40 21.51
CA ARG A 43 -0.24 8.70 22.82
C ARG A 43 -1.33 7.63 22.89
N ASN A 44 -2.31 7.68 21.99
CA ASN A 44 -3.42 6.73 21.92
C ASN A 44 -3.18 5.59 20.93
N LEU A 45 -1.97 5.48 20.38
CA LEU A 45 -1.59 4.37 19.51
C LEU A 45 -1.46 3.07 20.29
N PHE A 46 -2.12 2.04 19.78
CA PHE A 46 -2.00 0.67 20.26
C PHE A 46 -1.03 -0.11 19.38
N LYS A 47 -0.22 -0.92 20.03
CA LYS A 47 0.68 -1.85 19.37
C LYS A 47 -0.02 -3.20 19.24
N GLU A 48 -0.23 -3.65 18.02
CA GLU A 48 -0.81 -4.96 17.73
C GLU A 48 0.23 -5.87 17.08
N TYR A 49 0.26 -7.12 17.53
CA TYR A 49 1.13 -8.14 16.95
C TYR A 49 0.35 -9.00 15.96
N ASP A 50 0.90 -9.19 14.77
CA ASP A 50 0.27 -10.00 13.72
C ASP A 50 -0.15 -11.37 14.21
N ALA A 51 0.68 -12.04 15.00
CA ALA A 51 0.39 -13.34 15.60
C ALA A 51 -0.87 -13.39 16.48
N LYS A 52 -1.42 -12.24 16.88
CA LYS A 52 -2.66 -12.15 17.67
C LYS A 52 -3.90 -11.88 16.85
N VAL A 53 -3.73 -11.33 15.64
CA VAL A 53 -4.84 -10.84 14.81
C VAL A 53 -4.98 -11.59 13.49
N ILE A 54 -3.92 -12.22 13.00
CA ILE A 54 -3.95 -13.01 11.77
C ILE A 54 -4.77 -14.29 12.00
N THR A 55 -5.68 -14.55 11.07
CA THR A 55 -6.44 -15.81 11.00
C THR A 55 -5.92 -16.71 9.89
N SER A 56 -6.26 -18.01 9.96
CA SER A 56 -5.95 -18.94 8.88
C SER A 56 -6.60 -18.54 7.57
N GLU A 57 -7.84 -18.05 7.62
CA GLU A 57 -8.61 -17.60 6.45
C GLU A 57 -7.89 -16.44 5.75
N TYR A 58 -7.38 -15.48 6.52
CA TYR A 58 -6.61 -14.36 5.98
C TYR A 58 -5.35 -14.82 5.24
N LEU A 59 -4.59 -15.74 5.84
CA LEU A 59 -3.39 -16.29 5.22
C LEU A 59 -3.70 -17.12 3.98
N ILE A 60 -4.74 -17.96 4.03
CA ILE A 60 -5.18 -18.76 2.89
C ILE A 60 -5.56 -17.86 1.73
N GLU A 61 -6.40 -16.84 1.97
CA GLU A 61 -6.80 -15.88 0.92
C GLU A 61 -5.57 -15.18 0.30
N ASN A 62 -4.63 -14.71 1.14
CA ASN A 62 -3.40 -14.10 0.64
C ASN A 62 -2.58 -15.05 -0.24
N ILE A 63 -2.43 -16.31 0.18
CA ILE A 63 -1.70 -17.34 -0.56
C ILE A 63 -2.40 -17.65 -1.89
N GLU A 64 -3.72 -17.86 -1.87
CA GLU A 64 -4.50 -18.19 -3.06
C GLU A 64 -4.39 -17.11 -4.13
N TYR A 65 -4.60 -15.84 -3.77
CA TYR A 65 -4.44 -14.73 -4.71
C TYR A 65 -3.00 -14.57 -5.20
N SER A 66 -2.00 -14.78 -4.34
CA SER A 66 -0.59 -14.71 -4.73
C SER A 66 -0.25 -15.78 -5.76
N PHE A 67 -0.61 -17.05 -5.51
CA PHE A 67 -0.38 -18.14 -6.46
C PHE A 67 -1.20 -17.98 -7.73
N LYS A 68 -2.44 -17.48 -7.63
CA LYS A 68 -3.28 -17.19 -8.78
C LYS A 68 -2.57 -16.24 -9.74
N VAL A 69 -2.16 -15.07 -9.26
CA VAL A 69 -1.51 -14.08 -10.14
C VAL A 69 -0.16 -14.55 -10.65
N TRP A 70 0.63 -15.26 -9.85
CA TRP A 70 1.90 -15.82 -10.28
C TRP A 70 1.75 -16.84 -11.42
N ARG A 71 0.70 -17.67 -11.39
CA ARG A 71 0.47 -18.72 -12.39
C ARG A 71 -0.27 -18.23 -13.63
N GLU A 72 -1.16 -17.26 -13.48
CA GLU A 72 -2.07 -16.83 -14.54
C GLU A 72 -1.53 -15.64 -15.35
N THR A 73 -0.53 -14.88 -14.84
CA THR A 73 0.01 -13.74 -15.57
C THR A 73 1.08 -14.16 -16.58
N PRO A 74 1.17 -13.50 -17.74
CA PRO A 74 2.15 -13.86 -18.78
C PRO A 74 3.60 -13.82 -18.35
N TRP A 75 3.94 -12.94 -17.42
CA TRP A 75 5.31 -12.78 -16.85
C TRP A 75 5.59 -13.73 -15.70
N GLY A 76 4.59 -14.35 -15.08
CA GLY A 76 4.77 -15.21 -13.91
C GLY A 76 5.75 -16.36 -14.12
N LYS A 77 5.82 -16.91 -15.33
CA LYS A 77 6.80 -17.96 -15.69
C LYS A 77 8.27 -17.52 -15.61
N TYR A 78 8.53 -16.22 -15.60
CA TYR A 78 9.88 -15.65 -15.47
C TYR A 78 10.22 -15.26 -14.03
N VAL A 79 9.23 -15.26 -13.14
CA VAL A 79 9.42 -14.99 -11.72
C VAL A 79 9.82 -16.27 -11.00
N SER A 80 11.05 -16.32 -10.49
CA SER A 80 11.52 -17.45 -9.68
C SER A 80 10.68 -17.63 -8.41
N PHE A 81 10.71 -18.82 -7.83
CA PHE A 81 10.00 -19.06 -6.57
C PHE A 81 10.51 -18.17 -5.43
N ASP A 82 11.81 -17.90 -5.38
CA ASP A 82 12.41 -17.01 -4.39
C ASP A 82 11.90 -15.58 -4.57
N ASN A 83 11.89 -15.04 -5.78
CA ASN A 83 11.32 -13.72 -6.07
C ASN A 83 9.80 -13.67 -5.82
N PHE A 84 9.08 -14.76 -6.09
CA PHE A 84 7.67 -14.87 -5.73
C PHE A 84 7.49 -14.76 -4.22
N CYS A 85 8.27 -15.50 -3.43
CA CYS A 85 8.20 -15.48 -1.98
C CYS A 85 8.57 -14.12 -1.39
N GLU A 86 9.49 -13.39 -2.01
CA GLU A 86 9.97 -12.10 -1.51
C GLU A 86 9.09 -10.93 -1.96
N PHE A 87 8.63 -10.93 -3.21
CA PHE A 87 8.06 -9.73 -3.84
C PHE A 87 6.57 -9.84 -4.23
N ILE A 88 5.95 -11.03 -4.15
CA ILE A 88 4.54 -11.22 -4.47
C ILE A 88 3.77 -11.81 -3.29
N LEU A 89 4.30 -12.85 -2.65
CA LEU A 89 3.63 -13.60 -1.58
C LEU A 89 3.39 -12.79 -0.29
N PRO A 90 4.24 -11.86 0.16
CA PRO A 90 4.05 -11.21 1.45
C PRO A 90 2.65 -10.61 1.59
N TYR A 91 2.07 -10.81 2.79
CA TYR A 91 0.75 -10.28 3.15
C TYR A 91 0.82 -8.83 3.65
N ARG A 92 2.01 -8.30 3.81
CA ARG A 92 2.33 -7.01 4.41
C ARG A 92 3.41 -6.30 3.58
N ILE A 93 3.40 -4.98 3.56
CA ILE A 93 4.48 -4.17 2.98
C ILE A 93 5.43 -3.70 4.08
N LYS A 94 4.90 -3.08 5.14
CA LYS A 94 5.66 -2.57 6.30
C LYS A 94 4.95 -2.90 7.61
N ASP A 95 4.50 -1.90 8.34
CA ASP A 95 3.84 -1.98 9.65
C ASP A 95 2.42 -1.39 9.64
N GLU A 96 1.77 -1.43 8.49
CA GLU A 96 0.40 -0.98 8.29
C GLU A 96 -0.62 -1.94 8.93
N PRO A 97 -1.84 -1.46 9.27
CA PRO A 97 -2.95 -2.31 9.69
C PRO A 97 -3.32 -3.35 8.61
N LEU A 98 -3.56 -4.59 9.04
CA LEU A 98 -3.91 -5.69 8.14
C LEU A 98 -5.30 -5.51 7.55
N THR A 99 -5.41 -5.69 6.23
CA THR A 99 -6.66 -5.72 5.47
C THR A 99 -6.60 -6.82 4.41
N HIS A 100 -7.73 -7.20 3.83
CA HIS A 100 -7.80 -8.18 2.73
C HIS A 100 -7.37 -7.57 1.38
N TRP A 101 -6.32 -6.77 1.41
CA TRP A 101 -5.89 -5.90 0.32
C TRP A 101 -5.60 -6.64 -0.98
N LYS A 102 -5.03 -7.85 -0.90
CA LYS A 102 -4.60 -8.57 -2.10
C LYS A 102 -5.79 -8.92 -3.00
N LYS A 103 -6.88 -9.33 -2.41
CA LYS A 103 -8.14 -9.58 -3.07
C LYS A 103 -8.75 -8.30 -3.63
N ASP A 104 -8.85 -7.25 -2.81
CA ASP A 104 -9.50 -6.00 -3.19
C ASP A 104 -8.74 -5.30 -4.32
N PHE A 105 -7.41 -5.24 -4.23
CA PHE A 105 -6.57 -4.70 -5.27
C PHE A 105 -6.57 -5.55 -6.54
N TYR A 106 -6.58 -6.89 -6.42
CA TYR A 106 -6.74 -7.77 -7.57
C TYR A 106 -8.03 -7.45 -8.35
N HIS A 107 -9.15 -7.40 -7.68
CA HIS A 107 -10.44 -7.10 -8.32
C HIS A 107 -10.50 -5.68 -8.89
N ARG A 108 -9.78 -4.75 -8.31
CA ARG A 108 -9.70 -3.36 -8.80
C ARG A 108 -8.77 -3.21 -9.99
N PHE A 109 -7.57 -3.78 -9.94
CA PHE A 109 -6.50 -3.47 -10.90
C PHE A 109 -6.29 -4.52 -12.00
N LYS A 110 -6.67 -5.78 -11.79
CA LYS A 110 -6.55 -6.80 -12.83
C LYS A 110 -7.39 -6.46 -14.08
N PRO A 111 -8.68 -6.07 -13.97
CA PRO A 111 -9.44 -5.65 -15.13
C PRO A 111 -8.87 -4.40 -15.82
N VAL A 112 -8.32 -3.46 -15.05
CA VAL A 112 -7.66 -2.27 -15.60
C VAL A 112 -6.44 -2.68 -16.42
N LEU A 113 -5.56 -3.50 -15.84
CA LEU A 113 -4.37 -3.98 -16.55
C LEU A 113 -4.75 -4.74 -17.82
N ASP A 114 -5.73 -5.64 -17.76
CA ASP A 114 -6.19 -6.42 -18.91
C ASP A 114 -6.77 -5.55 -20.02
N SER A 115 -7.32 -4.38 -19.69
CA SER A 115 -7.81 -3.42 -20.67
C SER A 115 -6.70 -2.59 -21.32
N LEU A 116 -5.62 -2.34 -20.59
CA LEU A 116 -4.53 -1.45 -21.01
C LEU A 116 -3.38 -2.20 -21.69
N TYR A 117 -3.18 -3.48 -21.34
CA TYR A 117 -2.02 -4.23 -21.78
C TYR A 117 -2.34 -5.69 -22.04
N GLN A 118 -1.96 -6.16 -23.25
CA GLN A 118 -2.16 -7.55 -23.71
C GLN A 118 -0.83 -8.27 -24.01
N GLY A 119 0.29 -7.64 -23.64
CA GLY A 119 1.63 -8.17 -23.89
C GLY A 119 2.14 -9.12 -22.79
N THR A 120 3.42 -9.42 -22.85
CA THR A 120 4.09 -10.33 -21.90
C THR A 120 5.24 -9.69 -21.15
N ASP A 121 5.55 -8.44 -21.45
CA ASP A 121 6.64 -7.68 -20.83
C ASP A 121 6.15 -7.06 -19.52
N VAL A 122 6.85 -7.38 -18.43
CA VAL A 122 6.50 -6.90 -17.09
C VAL A 122 6.76 -5.41 -16.92
N VAL A 123 7.75 -4.86 -17.62
CA VAL A 123 8.09 -3.43 -17.55
C VAL A 123 7.03 -2.59 -18.25
N GLU A 124 6.54 -3.04 -19.40
CA GLU A 124 5.42 -2.38 -20.08
C GLU A 124 4.14 -2.47 -19.27
N ALA A 125 3.84 -3.63 -18.68
CA ALA A 125 2.68 -3.81 -17.79
C ALA A 125 2.75 -2.85 -16.59
N THR A 126 3.94 -2.74 -15.97
CA THR A 126 4.20 -1.81 -14.87
C THR A 126 3.98 -0.36 -15.31
N SER A 127 4.50 0.02 -16.47
CA SER A 127 4.34 1.37 -17.02
C SER A 127 2.86 1.72 -17.26
N CYS A 128 2.08 0.79 -17.80
CA CYS A 128 0.64 0.98 -17.99
C CYS A 128 -0.09 1.24 -16.66
N LEU A 129 0.18 0.43 -15.63
CA LEU A 129 -0.43 0.62 -14.31
C LEU A 129 0.04 1.88 -13.60
N SER A 130 1.33 2.22 -13.71
CA SER A 130 1.87 3.44 -13.12
C SER A 130 1.24 4.68 -13.76
N ASN A 131 1.08 4.71 -15.08
CA ASN A 131 0.38 5.77 -15.79
C ASN A 131 -1.11 5.86 -15.37
N TYR A 132 -1.76 4.73 -15.19
CA TYR A 132 -3.13 4.72 -14.65
C TYR A 132 -3.16 5.27 -13.21
N ALA A 133 -2.23 4.86 -12.35
CA ALA A 133 -2.16 5.35 -10.98
C ALA A 133 -1.97 6.87 -10.90
N THR A 134 -1.20 7.47 -11.81
CA THR A 134 -1.05 8.95 -11.86
C THR A 134 -2.36 9.66 -12.20
N SER A 135 -3.29 8.99 -12.90
CA SER A 135 -4.61 9.54 -13.20
C SER A 135 -5.58 9.54 -12.03
N LEU A 136 -5.25 8.88 -10.92
CA LEU A 136 -6.10 8.78 -9.73
C LEU A 136 -6.13 10.05 -8.88
N HIS A 137 -5.43 11.11 -9.28
CA HIS A 137 -5.45 12.42 -8.62
C HIS A 137 -5.08 12.39 -7.13
N TRP A 138 -3.99 11.72 -6.80
CA TRP A 138 -3.47 11.63 -5.44
C TRP A 138 -3.30 12.99 -4.79
N LYS A 139 -3.80 13.10 -3.56
CA LYS A 139 -3.54 14.26 -2.71
C LYS A 139 -2.21 14.02 -1.97
N TYR A 140 -1.15 14.59 -2.53
CA TYR A 140 0.19 14.47 -1.92
C TYR A 140 0.34 15.36 -0.70
N GLN A 141 0.83 14.79 0.41
CA GLN A 141 1.01 15.50 1.66
C GLN A 141 2.20 14.97 2.48
N ASN A 142 3.29 15.72 2.51
CA ASN A 142 4.51 15.39 3.26
C ASN A 142 4.36 15.43 4.78
N GLU A 143 3.33 16.09 5.28
CA GLU A 143 3.19 16.38 6.70
C GLU A 143 2.17 15.45 7.39
N LEU A 144 1.65 14.48 6.67
CA LEU A 144 0.89 13.40 7.27
C LEU A 144 1.84 12.52 8.05
N THR A 145 2.01 12.85 9.31
CA THR A 145 2.76 12.03 10.26
C THR A 145 1.78 11.13 11.01
N GLY A 146 2.08 9.87 11.11
CA GLY A 146 1.19 8.92 11.80
C GLY A 146 1.62 7.49 11.51
N PRO A 147 0.88 6.51 12.02
CA PRO A 147 1.07 5.13 11.64
C PRO A 147 0.80 4.98 10.13
N HIS A 148 1.42 4.00 9.51
CA HIS A 148 1.15 3.67 8.11
C HIS A 148 -0.34 3.45 7.89
N LEU A 149 -0.86 4.03 6.80
CA LEU A 149 -2.25 3.84 6.42
C LEU A 149 -2.45 2.42 5.89
N SER A 150 -3.60 1.83 6.19
CA SER A 150 -3.94 0.53 5.63
C SER A 150 -4.10 0.61 4.11
N ALA A 151 -3.89 -0.51 3.43
CA ALA A 151 -4.09 -0.60 1.98
C ALA A 151 -5.48 -0.15 1.55
N GLN A 152 -6.51 -0.44 2.34
CA GLN A 152 -7.87 -0.03 2.05
C GLN A 152 -8.04 1.49 2.12
N LEU A 153 -7.52 2.15 3.14
CA LEU A 153 -7.55 3.61 3.22
C LEU A 153 -6.82 4.28 2.07
N LEU A 154 -5.66 3.74 1.68
CA LEU A 154 -4.93 4.24 0.52
C LEU A 154 -5.71 4.09 -0.78
N LEU A 155 -6.43 2.96 -0.94
CA LEU A 155 -7.27 2.72 -2.13
C LEU A 155 -8.47 3.67 -2.20
N GLU A 156 -9.10 3.95 -1.06
CA GLU A 156 -10.31 4.77 -0.97
C GLU A 156 -10.02 6.27 -1.03
N LEU A 157 -8.99 6.72 -0.30
CA LEU A 157 -8.73 8.14 -0.11
C LEU A 157 -7.71 8.73 -1.08
N GLN A 158 -6.79 7.91 -1.61
CA GLN A 158 -5.73 8.34 -2.54
C GLN A 158 -4.97 9.55 -1.98
N LEU A 159 -4.54 9.42 -0.74
CA LEU A 159 -3.96 10.46 0.07
C LEU A 159 -2.69 9.96 0.75
N GLY A 160 -1.65 10.78 0.80
CA GLY A 160 -0.45 10.49 1.58
C GLY A 160 0.83 11.08 1.01
N ASP A 161 1.93 10.74 1.63
CA ASP A 161 3.29 11.12 1.25
C ASP A 161 3.92 10.12 0.26
N CYS A 162 5.22 10.27 0.00
CA CYS A 162 5.98 9.36 -0.86
C CYS A 162 5.93 7.91 -0.36
N THR A 163 5.89 7.69 0.95
CA THR A 163 5.77 6.36 1.54
C THR A 163 4.42 5.72 1.23
N SER A 164 3.35 6.47 1.44
CA SER A 164 1.98 6.04 1.14
C SER A 164 1.78 5.70 -0.34
N ILE A 165 2.37 6.50 -1.23
CA ILE A 165 2.34 6.26 -2.69
C ILE A 165 3.13 5.00 -3.06
N ALA A 166 4.30 4.80 -2.45
CA ALA A 166 5.11 3.61 -2.68
C ALA A 166 4.44 2.34 -2.12
N ASP A 167 3.81 2.41 -0.96
CA ASP A 167 3.03 1.31 -0.39
C ASP A 167 1.86 0.94 -1.33
N PHE A 168 1.10 1.93 -1.79
CA PHE A 168 0.03 1.73 -2.77
C PHE A 168 0.54 1.09 -4.06
N GLY A 169 1.68 1.56 -4.59
CA GLY A 169 2.33 0.98 -5.75
C GLY A 169 2.65 -0.50 -5.57
N CYS A 170 3.20 -0.87 -4.40
CA CYS A 170 3.45 -2.28 -4.07
C CYS A 170 2.16 -3.10 -4.01
N TYR A 171 1.10 -2.60 -3.36
CA TYR A 171 -0.19 -3.30 -3.34
C TYR A 171 -0.74 -3.52 -4.74
N MET A 172 -0.76 -2.48 -5.55
CA MET A 172 -1.26 -2.53 -6.92
C MET A 172 -0.48 -3.54 -7.77
N LEU A 173 0.85 -3.44 -7.80
CA LEU A 173 1.70 -4.28 -8.64
C LEU A 173 1.68 -5.75 -8.18
N ARG A 174 1.84 -6.01 -6.88
CA ARG A 174 1.82 -7.37 -6.32
C ARG A 174 0.47 -8.06 -6.51
N SER A 175 -0.63 -7.31 -6.45
CA SER A 175 -1.97 -7.86 -6.63
C SER A 175 -2.24 -8.38 -8.04
N VAL A 176 -1.47 -7.97 -9.02
CA VAL A 176 -1.55 -8.43 -10.41
C VAL A 176 -0.33 -9.26 -10.83
N GLY A 177 0.46 -9.74 -9.86
CA GLY A 177 1.57 -10.66 -10.10
C GLY A 177 2.85 -10.01 -10.64
N ILE A 178 3.01 -8.71 -10.48
CA ILE A 178 4.24 -7.99 -10.77
C ILE A 178 5.08 -7.94 -9.50
N PRO A 179 6.30 -8.54 -9.48
CA PRO A 179 7.19 -8.46 -8.33
C PRO A 179 7.56 -7.01 -8.06
N ALA A 180 7.28 -6.52 -6.87
CA ALA A 180 7.56 -5.13 -6.54
C ALA A 180 8.10 -4.98 -5.12
N GLY A 181 9.08 -4.12 -4.97
CA GLY A 181 9.66 -3.71 -3.70
C GLY A 181 9.62 -2.20 -3.51
N ILE A 182 10.15 -1.77 -2.38
CA ILE A 182 10.35 -0.36 -2.07
C ILE A 182 11.84 -0.15 -1.84
N ASP A 183 12.40 0.79 -2.57
CA ASP A 183 13.75 1.27 -2.33
C ASP A 183 13.72 2.62 -1.63
N THR A 184 14.72 2.91 -0.83
CA THR A 184 14.75 4.09 0.03
C THR A 184 16.16 4.64 0.11
N TYR A 185 16.32 5.94 -0.04
CA TYR A 185 17.48 6.59 0.49
C TYR A 185 17.12 7.46 1.69
N LEU A 186 17.93 7.36 2.74
CA LEU A 186 17.60 7.95 4.04
C LEU A 186 18.00 9.43 4.15
N TRP A 187 18.89 9.89 3.31
CA TRP A 187 19.37 11.26 3.33
C TRP A 187 19.99 11.69 2.01
N SER A 188 19.60 12.84 1.53
CA SER A 188 20.18 13.49 0.35
C SER A 188 21.03 14.70 0.78
N PRO A 189 22.29 14.80 0.35
CA PRO A 189 23.11 15.97 0.64
C PRO A 189 22.58 17.27 0.00
N VAL A 190 21.69 17.14 -0.97
CA VAL A 190 21.11 18.29 -1.70
C VAL A 190 19.77 18.72 -1.11
N SER A 191 18.87 17.76 -0.88
CA SER A 191 17.50 18.04 -0.42
C SER A 191 17.32 17.90 1.10
N HIS A 192 18.24 17.25 1.79
CA HIS A 192 18.19 16.93 3.22
C HIS A 192 16.95 16.15 3.65
N VAL A 193 16.31 15.43 2.73
CA VAL A 193 15.12 14.61 2.99
C VAL A 193 15.34 13.18 2.52
N ALA A 194 14.69 12.25 3.19
CA ALA A 194 14.56 10.87 2.73
C ALA A 194 13.54 10.81 1.58
N HIS A 195 13.65 9.79 0.74
CA HIS A 195 12.67 9.52 -0.30
C HIS A 195 12.54 8.01 -0.52
N VAL A 196 11.37 7.59 -0.96
CA VAL A 196 11.06 6.20 -1.25
C VAL A 196 10.38 6.09 -2.63
N TRP A 197 10.61 4.96 -3.30
CA TRP A 197 10.01 4.65 -4.61
C TRP A 197 9.85 3.14 -4.79
N ASN A 198 9.03 2.75 -5.77
CA ASN A 198 8.90 1.34 -6.12
C ASN A 198 10.02 0.88 -7.06
N VAL A 199 10.42 -0.38 -6.88
CA VAL A 199 11.31 -1.13 -7.79
C VAL A 199 10.60 -2.40 -8.25
N VAL A 200 10.86 -2.80 -9.49
CA VAL A 200 10.28 -3.97 -10.16
C VAL A 200 11.40 -4.80 -10.80
#